data_c9ee97533a6acfc7c961225fcb14e12e
#
_entry.id   c9ee97533a6acfc7c961225fcb14e12e
#
_cell.length_a   1.000
_cell.length_b   1.000
_cell.length_c   1.000
_cell.angle_alpha   90.00
_cell.angle_beta   90.00
_cell.angle_gamma   90.00
#
_symmetry.space_group_name_H-M   'P 1'
#
loop_
_entity.id
_entity.type
_entity.pdbx_description
1 polymer ?
#
loop_
_entity_poly.entity_id
_entity_poly.type
_entity_poly.pdbx_seq_one_letter_code
_entity_poly.pdbx_strand_id
1 'polypeptide(L)'
;MSQEKENRQHENAQSVQEGQQPHKRRVRYKGRYPKKFEEKYKELQPEKYQETIQHVMQKGNTPAGMHISIMVKEIIDFLEIKPGQIGFDATLGYGGHTKAMLQCLQGQGHMYATDVDHEEAAKTKKRLEDLGFGEDILTIKLQNFCTIDEIAKEVGGFDFLLADLGVSSMQIDNPKRGFSFKADGPLDLRLNQEAGISAAERLEHITRDELAKLYGGIHVVSLADLICDRLGKLLTVWLV
;
A
#
# COMPACT_ATOMS: atom_id res chain seq x y z
N MET A 1 -43.03 57.13 -18.41
CA MET A 1 -42.50 55.71 -18.50
C MET A 1 -41.30 55.59 -19.44
N SER A 2 -40.39 56.56 -19.46
CA SER A 2 -39.22 56.54 -20.38
C SER A 2 -37.88 56.94 -19.73
N GLN A 3 -37.84 57.26 -18.47
CA GLN A 3 -36.58 57.64 -17.76
C GLN A 3 -36.07 56.60 -16.76
N GLU A 4 -36.80 55.52 -16.51
CA GLU A 4 -36.34 54.44 -15.61
C GLU A 4 -35.59 53.30 -16.30
N LYS A 5 -35.52 53.29 -17.63
CA LYS A 5 -34.80 52.28 -18.40
C LYS A 5 -33.35 52.64 -18.72
N GLU A 6 -32.96 53.90 -18.67
CA GLU A 6 -31.60 54.33 -18.96
C GLU A 6 -30.65 54.25 -17.75
N ASN A 7 -31.15 54.27 -16.51
CA ASN A 7 -30.30 54.18 -15.32
C ASN A 7 -29.90 52.79 -14.91
N ARG A 8 -30.45 51.74 -15.54
CA ARG A 8 -30.02 50.34 -15.27
C ARG A 8 -28.95 49.82 -16.20
N GLN A 9 -28.51 50.57 -17.19
CA GLN A 9 -27.44 50.16 -18.11
C GLN A 9 -26.09 50.77 -17.78
N HIS A 10 -25.98 51.71 -16.85
CA HIS A 10 -24.69 52.34 -16.43
C HIS A 10 -24.11 51.79 -15.14
N GLU A 11 -24.82 50.96 -14.35
CA GLU A 11 -24.29 50.39 -13.12
C GLU A 11 -23.64 49.01 -13.29
N ASN A 12 -23.69 48.43 -14.52
CA ASN A 12 -23.14 47.06 -14.76
C ASN A 12 -21.81 47.06 -15.52
N ALA A 13 -21.12 48.19 -15.59
CA ALA A 13 -19.87 48.32 -16.35
C ALA A 13 -18.62 48.59 -15.49
N GLN A 14 -18.69 48.43 -14.16
CA GLN A 14 -17.54 48.60 -13.27
C GLN A 14 -17.46 47.50 -12.21
N SER A 15 -17.33 46.26 -12.63
CA SER A 15 -16.86 45.21 -11.74
C SER A 15 -15.91 44.27 -12.49
N VAL A 16 -14.64 44.47 -12.16
CA VAL A 16 -13.59 43.48 -12.08
C VAL A 16 -13.08 42.89 -13.39
N GLN A 17 -12.07 43.49 -13.93
CA GLN A 17 -10.99 42.76 -14.59
C GLN A 17 -9.87 42.49 -13.57
N GLU A 18 -10.06 41.52 -12.70
CA GLU A 18 -8.94 40.83 -12.07
C GLU A 18 -8.48 39.70 -13.01
N GLY A 19 -7.20 39.76 -13.36
CA GLY A 19 -6.56 38.95 -14.39
C GLY A 19 -6.70 37.46 -14.19
N GLN A 20 -7.63 36.85 -14.90
CA GLN A 20 -7.58 35.42 -15.15
C GLN A 20 -6.46 35.14 -16.16
N GLN A 21 -5.33 34.65 -15.67
CA GLN A 21 -4.32 34.06 -16.55
C GLN A 21 -4.99 32.97 -17.41
N PRO A 22 -4.72 32.92 -18.72
CA PRO A 22 -5.32 31.94 -19.60
C PRO A 22 -4.97 30.53 -19.10
N HIS A 23 -6.00 29.74 -18.81
CA HIS A 23 -5.87 28.39 -18.33
C HIS A 23 -5.08 27.56 -19.34
N LYS A 24 -3.78 27.39 -19.13
CA LYS A 24 -2.94 26.52 -19.98
C LYS A 24 -3.52 25.11 -19.91
N ARG A 25 -4.11 24.66 -21.01
CA ARG A 25 -4.58 23.27 -21.15
C ARG A 25 -3.42 22.35 -20.82
N ARG A 26 -3.56 21.56 -19.76
CA ARG A 26 -2.57 20.53 -19.40
C ARG A 26 -2.33 19.68 -20.62
N VAL A 27 -1.05 19.45 -20.91
CA VAL A 27 -0.63 18.47 -21.93
C VAL A 27 -1.29 17.14 -21.55
N ARG A 28 -2.24 16.68 -22.37
CA ARG A 28 -2.86 15.38 -22.18
C ARG A 28 -1.76 14.34 -22.19
N TYR A 29 -1.64 13.60 -21.10
CA TYR A 29 -0.73 12.47 -21.00
C TYR A 29 -1.06 11.49 -22.13
N LYS A 30 -0.23 11.45 -23.18
CA LYS A 30 -0.42 10.60 -24.38
C LYS A 30 0.17 9.20 -24.20
N GLY A 31 0.42 8.77 -22.98
CA GLY A 31 1.06 7.47 -22.72
C GLY A 31 0.21 6.62 -21.76
N ARG A 32 0.27 5.31 -21.98
CA ARG A 32 -0.05 4.31 -20.98
C ARG A 32 0.77 4.61 -19.72
N TYR A 33 0.29 4.21 -18.55
CA TYR A 33 0.92 4.37 -17.23
C TYR A 33 2.46 4.39 -17.25
N PRO A 34 3.14 5.14 -16.36
CA PRO A 34 4.60 5.18 -16.33
C PRO A 34 5.15 3.76 -16.36
N LYS A 35 6.03 3.46 -17.31
CA LYS A 35 6.60 2.12 -17.49
C LYS A 35 7.73 1.84 -16.49
N LYS A 36 8.37 2.91 -16.00
CA LYS A 36 9.46 2.79 -15.04
C LYS A 36 8.93 2.80 -13.63
N PHE A 37 9.40 1.87 -12.81
CA PHE A 37 9.07 1.76 -11.40
C PHE A 37 9.23 3.10 -10.66
N GLU A 38 10.36 3.78 -10.85
CA GLU A 38 10.67 5.08 -10.23
C GLU A 38 9.71 6.22 -10.62
N GLU A 39 9.14 6.17 -11.82
CA GLU A 39 8.16 7.15 -12.29
C GLU A 39 6.75 6.86 -11.76
N LYS A 40 6.49 5.60 -11.40
CA LYS A 40 5.23 5.17 -10.79
C LYS A 40 5.21 5.49 -9.28
N TYR A 41 6.32 5.24 -8.61
CA TYR A 41 6.49 5.44 -7.16
C TYR A 41 7.30 6.71 -6.87
N LYS A 42 6.69 7.87 -7.15
CA LYS A 42 7.32 9.20 -7.02
C LYS A 42 7.67 9.56 -5.59
N GLU A 43 6.97 8.97 -4.63
CA GLU A 43 7.24 9.13 -3.19
C GLU A 43 8.60 8.60 -2.77
N LEU A 44 9.18 7.68 -3.51
CA LEU A 44 10.55 7.21 -3.29
C LEU A 44 11.60 8.27 -3.68
N GLN A 45 11.19 9.35 -4.35
CA GLN A 45 12.00 10.50 -4.75
C GLN A 45 11.28 11.81 -4.43
N PRO A 46 10.97 12.09 -3.15
CA PRO A 46 10.17 13.24 -2.75
C PRO A 46 10.79 14.56 -3.18
N GLU A 47 12.12 14.69 -3.16
CA GLU A 47 12.83 15.88 -3.59
C GLU A 47 12.56 16.27 -5.06
N LYS A 48 12.44 15.27 -5.93
CA LYS A 48 12.20 15.47 -7.37
C LYS A 48 10.75 15.74 -7.72
N TYR A 49 9.80 15.26 -6.93
CA TYR A 49 8.37 15.26 -7.23
C TYR A 49 7.49 15.99 -6.21
N GLN A 50 8.09 16.77 -5.29
CA GLN A 50 7.41 17.42 -4.17
C GLN A 50 6.18 18.23 -4.59
N GLU A 51 6.29 19.08 -5.62
CA GLU A 51 5.17 19.89 -6.11
C GLU A 51 4.04 19.02 -6.67
N THR A 52 4.38 17.92 -7.37
CA THR A 52 3.40 16.99 -7.93
C THR A 52 2.66 16.27 -6.82
N ILE A 53 3.37 15.82 -5.80
CA ILE A 53 2.83 15.14 -4.61
C ILE A 53 1.88 16.08 -3.88
N GLN A 54 2.31 17.29 -3.54
CA GLN A 54 1.48 18.29 -2.85
C GLN A 54 0.21 18.64 -3.64
N HIS A 55 0.32 18.84 -4.93
CA HIS A 55 -0.82 19.19 -5.78
C HIS A 55 -1.88 18.09 -5.86
N VAL A 56 -1.46 16.81 -5.88
CA VAL A 56 -2.36 15.66 -5.91
C VAL A 56 -3.03 15.47 -4.55
N MET A 57 -2.29 15.66 -3.46
CA MET A 57 -2.83 15.60 -2.08
C MET A 57 -3.87 16.69 -1.82
N GLN A 58 -3.61 17.93 -2.26
CA GLN A 58 -4.55 19.06 -2.14
C GLN A 58 -5.89 18.79 -2.86
N LYS A 59 -5.91 17.90 -3.86
CA LYS A 59 -7.13 17.49 -4.58
C LYS A 59 -7.84 16.30 -3.96
N GLY A 60 -7.40 15.84 -2.79
CA GLY A 60 -7.97 14.66 -2.14
C GLY A 60 -7.69 13.35 -2.88
N ASN A 61 -6.77 13.37 -3.83
CA ASN A 61 -6.36 12.16 -4.56
C ASN A 61 -5.01 11.65 -4.02
N THR A 62 -4.85 10.34 -4.07
CA THR A 62 -3.55 9.73 -3.82
C THR A 62 -2.63 10.00 -5.01
N PRO A 63 -1.45 10.60 -4.83
CA PRO A 63 -0.45 10.67 -5.88
C PRO A 63 -0.18 9.27 -6.43
N ALA A 64 -0.05 9.13 -7.75
CA ALA A 64 0.33 7.87 -8.34
C ALA A 64 1.68 7.44 -7.75
N GLY A 65 1.66 6.36 -6.96
CA GLY A 65 2.82 5.86 -6.27
C GLY A 65 2.94 6.19 -4.78
N MET A 66 2.03 6.97 -4.19
CA MET A 66 1.92 6.99 -2.74
C MET A 66 1.08 5.80 -2.29
N HIS A 67 1.64 5.00 -1.42
CA HIS A 67 0.87 3.96 -0.73
C HIS A 67 0.10 4.62 0.40
N ILE A 68 -1.11 5.11 0.10
CA ILE A 68 -2.07 5.41 1.17
C ILE A 68 -2.73 4.07 1.51
N SER A 69 -2.56 3.65 2.75
CA SER A 69 -3.24 2.47 3.26
C SER A 69 -4.76 2.65 3.10
N ILE A 70 -5.44 1.58 2.71
CA ILE A 70 -6.88 1.60 2.49
C ILE A 70 -7.63 1.72 3.82
N MET A 71 -8.81 2.33 3.82
CA MET A 71 -9.75 2.36 4.95
C MET A 71 -9.14 2.85 6.28
N VAL A 72 -8.09 3.71 6.23
CA VAL A 72 -7.42 4.18 7.45
C VAL A 72 -8.40 4.83 8.43
N LYS A 73 -9.31 5.68 7.90
CA LYS A 73 -10.28 6.36 8.74
C LYS A 73 -11.24 5.37 9.40
N GLU A 74 -11.79 4.44 8.62
CA GLU A 74 -12.72 3.42 9.09
C GLU A 74 -12.10 2.50 10.13
N ILE A 75 -10.84 2.12 9.94
CA ILE A 75 -10.08 1.30 10.87
C ILE A 75 -9.84 2.05 12.18
N ILE A 76 -9.40 3.29 12.12
CA ILE A 76 -9.17 4.10 13.32
C ILE A 76 -10.48 4.37 14.08
N ASP A 77 -11.56 4.70 13.36
CA ASP A 77 -12.89 4.89 13.94
C ASP A 77 -13.40 3.61 14.64
N PHE A 78 -13.13 2.43 14.05
CA PHE A 78 -13.52 1.13 14.59
C PHE A 78 -12.71 0.71 15.82
N LEU A 79 -11.38 0.93 15.79
CA LEU A 79 -10.48 0.50 16.86
C LEU A 79 -10.60 1.37 18.12
N GLU A 80 -11.13 2.59 18.01
CA GLU A 80 -11.32 3.53 19.14
C GLU A 80 -10.08 3.69 20.02
N ILE A 81 -8.90 3.79 19.40
CA ILE A 81 -7.61 3.79 20.08
C ILE A 81 -7.48 4.97 21.04
N LYS A 82 -7.01 4.68 22.25
CA LYS A 82 -6.80 5.66 23.32
C LYS A 82 -5.35 5.70 23.75
N PRO A 83 -4.86 6.88 24.20
CA PRO A 83 -3.54 6.98 24.81
C PRO A 83 -3.36 5.99 25.97
N GLY A 84 -2.19 5.39 26.07
CA GLY A 84 -1.84 4.39 27.09
C GLY A 84 -2.09 2.95 26.72
N GLN A 85 -2.74 2.69 25.58
CA GLN A 85 -3.01 1.34 25.08
C GLN A 85 -1.80 0.68 24.43
N ILE A 86 -1.83 -0.65 24.35
CA ILE A 86 -0.85 -1.48 23.64
C ILE A 86 -1.52 -2.06 22.39
N GLY A 87 -0.98 -1.77 21.22
CA GLY A 87 -1.50 -2.23 19.93
C GLY A 87 -0.58 -3.20 19.21
N PHE A 88 -1.18 -3.97 18.28
CA PHE A 88 -0.44 -4.88 17.41
C PHE A 88 -0.85 -4.71 15.95
N ASP A 89 0.15 -4.52 15.07
CA ASP A 89 -0.01 -4.55 13.62
C ASP A 89 0.66 -5.83 13.07
N ALA A 90 -0.14 -6.77 12.60
CA ALA A 90 0.33 -8.04 12.06
C ALA A 90 1.03 -7.90 10.69
N THR A 91 0.83 -6.77 10.03
CA THR A 91 1.20 -6.52 8.62
C THR A 91 1.75 -5.12 8.44
N LEU A 92 2.93 -4.86 9.01
CA LEU A 92 3.57 -3.54 8.99
C LEU A 92 3.58 -2.89 7.60
N GLY A 93 4.02 -3.64 6.58
CA GLY A 93 4.12 -3.19 5.20
C GLY A 93 4.79 -1.83 5.06
N TYR A 94 4.12 -0.88 4.40
CA TYR A 94 4.60 0.50 4.27
C TYR A 94 4.45 1.34 5.54
N GLY A 95 3.76 0.83 6.57
CA GLY A 95 3.57 1.49 7.87
C GLY A 95 2.49 2.57 7.90
N GLY A 96 1.61 2.62 6.92
CA GLY A 96 0.56 3.64 6.87
C GLY A 96 -0.48 3.48 7.97
N HIS A 97 -0.93 2.27 8.23
CA HIS A 97 -1.83 1.95 9.34
C HIS A 97 -1.12 2.11 10.69
N THR A 98 0.10 1.54 10.83
CA THR A 98 0.92 1.69 12.04
C THR A 98 1.09 3.16 12.40
N LYS A 99 1.43 4.02 11.43
CA LYS A 99 1.56 5.47 11.63
C LYS A 99 0.26 6.09 12.18
N ALA A 100 -0.89 5.76 11.57
CA ALA A 100 -2.17 6.30 12.00
C ALA A 100 -2.53 5.86 13.42
N MET A 101 -2.27 4.60 13.77
CA MET A 101 -2.48 4.07 15.12
C MET A 101 -1.56 4.74 16.15
N LEU A 102 -0.26 4.91 15.82
CA LEU A 102 0.70 5.63 16.66
C LEU A 102 0.29 7.08 16.93
N GLN A 103 -0.27 7.77 15.93
CA GLN A 103 -0.81 9.12 16.10
C GLN A 103 -1.95 9.17 17.12
N CYS A 104 -2.81 8.14 17.15
CA CYS A 104 -3.90 8.05 18.14
C CYS A 104 -3.39 7.81 19.55
N LEU A 105 -2.27 7.13 19.73
CA LEU A 105 -1.63 6.91 21.04
C LEU A 105 -1.02 8.19 21.63
N GLN A 106 -0.78 9.24 20.84
CA GLN A 106 -0.26 10.54 21.29
C GLN A 106 1.02 10.45 22.14
N GLY A 107 1.91 9.51 21.83
CA GLY A 107 3.14 9.28 22.58
C GLY A 107 2.94 8.55 23.92
N GLN A 108 1.75 8.02 24.17
CA GLN A 108 1.45 7.23 25.36
C GLN A 108 0.99 5.82 24.95
N GLY A 109 1.58 4.79 25.54
CA GLY A 109 1.33 3.41 25.14
C GLY A 109 2.44 2.85 24.23
N HIS A 110 2.15 1.75 23.53
CA HIS A 110 3.16 1.12 22.67
C HIS A 110 2.53 0.36 21.50
N MET A 111 3.17 0.39 20.36
CA MET A 111 2.83 -0.42 19.19
C MET A 111 3.86 -1.52 18.97
N TYR A 112 3.39 -2.73 18.76
CA TYR A 112 4.15 -3.84 18.23
C TYR A 112 3.73 -4.07 16.79
N ALA A 113 4.69 -4.29 15.89
CA ALA A 113 4.40 -4.58 14.50
C ALA A 113 5.25 -5.73 13.99
N THR A 114 4.69 -6.55 13.12
CA THR A 114 5.43 -7.65 12.48
C THR A 114 5.40 -7.52 10.97
N ASP A 115 6.46 -7.97 10.32
CA ASP A 115 6.50 -8.22 8.89
C ASP A 115 7.50 -9.34 8.60
N VAL A 116 7.25 -10.08 7.53
CA VAL A 116 8.17 -11.11 7.03
C VAL A 116 9.07 -10.61 5.91
N ASP A 117 8.74 -9.45 5.33
CA ASP A 117 9.51 -8.79 4.29
C ASP A 117 10.59 -7.89 4.89
N HIS A 118 11.79 -8.43 5.06
CA HIS A 118 12.91 -7.74 5.69
C HIS A 118 13.29 -6.44 4.99
N GLU A 119 13.21 -6.43 3.65
CA GLU A 119 13.57 -5.25 2.85
C GLU A 119 12.58 -4.10 3.07
N GLU A 120 11.28 -4.39 3.00
CA GLU A 120 10.25 -3.37 3.20
C GLU A 120 10.15 -2.93 4.66
N ALA A 121 10.28 -3.84 5.61
CA ALA A 121 10.25 -3.50 7.03
C ALA A 121 11.40 -2.58 7.44
N ALA A 122 12.62 -2.79 6.91
CA ALA A 122 13.76 -1.90 7.19
C ALA A 122 13.52 -0.48 6.67
N LYS A 123 12.96 -0.35 5.45
CA LYS A 123 12.58 0.95 4.88
C LYS A 123 11.49 1.63 5.70
N THR A 124 10.52 0.85 6.17
CA THR A 124 9.39 1.34 6.97
C THR A 124 9.85 1.78 8.35
N LYS A 125 10.72 1.01 9.02
CA LYS A 125 11.32 1.38 10.29
C LYS A 125 11.96 2.78 10.19
N LYS A 126 12.83 2.97 9.20
CA LYS A 126 13.47 4.26 8.99
C LYS A 126 12.47 5.40 8.76
N ARG A 127 11.44 5.18 7.93
CA ARG A 127 10.39 6.21 7.68
C ARG A 127 9.65 6.61 8.95
N LEU A 128 9.33 5.66 9.81
CA LEU A 128 8.61 5.92 11.06
C LEU A 128 9.52 6.61 12.09
N GLU A 129 10.79 6.23 12.17
CA GLU A 129 11.80 6.91 12.98
C GLU A 129 11.99 8.37 12.55
N ASP A 130 12.10 8.63 11.23
CA ASP A 130 12.20 9.98 10.66
C ASP A 130 10.97 10.85 10.95
N LEU A 131 9.82 10.23 11.25
CA LEU A 131 8.58 10.88 11.68
C LEU A 131 8.48 11.04 13.21
N GLY A 132 9.49 10.62 13.96
CA GLY A 132 9.55 10.72 15.41
C GLY A 132 8.95 9.54 16.18
N PHE A 133 8.66 8.42 15.50
CA PHE A 133 8.19 7.19 16.15
C PHE A 133 9.37 6.23 16.36
N GLY A 134 10.06 6.40 17.47
CA GLY A 134 11.23 5.60 17.85
C GLY A 134 10.88 4.33 18.62
N GLU A 135 11.92 3.65 19.11
CA GLU A 135 11.79 2.37 19.84
C GLU A 135 11.09 2.51 21.20
N ASP A 136 10.94 3.72 21.71
CA ASP A 136 10.19 4.04 22.92
C ASP A 136 8.68 3.82 22.79
N ILE A 137 8.15 3.89 21.57
CA ILE A 137 6.70 3.77 21.28
C ILE A 137 6.37 2.72 20.20
N LEU A 138 7.38 2.25 19.45
CA LEU A 138 7.19 1.26 18.39
C LEU A 138 8.28 0.17 18.41
N THR A 139 7.87 -1.08 18.52
CA THR A 139 8.73 -2.26 18.36
C THR A 139 8.36 -3.01 17.09
N ILE A 140 9.30 -3.12 16.14
CA ILE A 140 9.12 -3.90 14.90
C ILE A 140 9.88 -5.20 15.02
N LYS A 141 9.18 -6.34 14.85
CA LYS A 141 9.75 -7.68 14.85
C LYS A 141 9.68 -8.30 13.45
N LEU A 142 10.83 -8.69 12.88
CA LEU A 142 10.96 -9.31 11.55
C LEU A 142 10.60 -10.80 11.64
N GLN A 143 9.34 -11.11 11.76
CA GLN A 143 8.83 -12.46 11.94
C GLN A 143 7.39 -12.59 11.44
N ASN A 144 6.93 -13.83 11.27
CA ASN A 144 5.55 -14.07 10.92
C ASN A 144 4.63 -13.74 12.10
N PHE A 145 3.50 -13.10 11.85
CA PHE A 145 2.51 -12.76 12.87
C PHE A 145 1.87 -13.97 13.55
N CYS A 146 2.08 -15.19 13.03
CA CYS A 146 1.62 -16.41 13.73
C CYS A 146 2.24 -16.58 15.12
N THR A 147 3.31 -15.85 15.44
CA THR A 147 3.97 -15.82 16.75
C THR A 147 3.41 -14.73 17.69
N ILE A 148 2.26 -14.18 17.38
CA ILE A 148 1.61 -13.12 18.17
C ILE A 148 1.40 -13.52 19.64
N ASP A 149 1.15 -14.80 19.92
CA ASP A 149 0.95 -15.32 21.26
C ASP A 149 2.22 -15.21 22.11
N GLU A 150 3.41 -15.35 21.51
CA GLU A 150 4.69 -15.16 22.19
C GLU A 150 4.85 -13.69 22.58
N ILE A 151 4.59 -12.77 21.66
CA ILE A 151 4.66 -11.32 21.91
C ILE A 151 3.61 -10.92 22.97
N ALA A 152 2.39 -11.43 22.85
CA ALA A 152 1.32 -11.14 23.80
C ALA A 152 1.68 -11.58 25.24
N LYS A 153 2.38 -12.72 25.40
CA LYS A 153 2.88 -13.18 26.70
C LYS A 153 3.93 -12.24 27.29
N GLU A 154 4.82 -11.70 26.43
CA GLU A 154 5.85 -10.75 26.86
C GLU A 154 5.26 -9.44 27.38
N VAL A 155 4.17 -8.95 26.74
CA VAL A 155 3.63 -7.60 26.99
C VAL A 155 2.34 -7.59 27.83
N GLY A 156 1.78 -8.75 28.13
CA GLY A 156 0.54 -8.87 28.91
C GLY A 156 -0.73 -8.77 28.09
N GLY A 157 -0.64 -8.83 26.76
CA GLY A 157 -1.77 -8.75 25.83
C GLY A 157 -1.80 -7.44 25.02
N PHE A 158 -2.77 -7.36 24.10
CA PHE A 158 -3.00 -6.19 23.25
C PHE A 158 -4.42 -5.65 23.46
N ASP A 159 -4.56 -4.32 23.47
CA ASP A 159 -5.86 -3.66 23.57
C ASP A 159 -6.56 -3.62 22.19
N PHE A 160 -5.77 -3.55 21.11
CA PHE A 160 -6.26 -3.58 19.72
C PHE A 160 -5.27 -4.28 18.79
N LEU A 161 -5.80 -4.80 17.71
CA LEU A 161 -5.04 -5.56 16.71
C LEU A 161 -5.54 -5.24 15.31
N LEU A 162 -4.60 -5.11 14.37
CA LEU A 162 -4.86 -4.99 12.94
C LEU A 162 -4.11 -6.06 12.17
N ALA A 163 -4.76 -6.63 11.15
CA ALA A 163 -4.14 -7.45 10.12
C ALA A 163 -4.70 -7.07 8.74
N ASP A 164 -3.89 -6.38 7.93
CA ASP A 164 -4.20 -6.07 6.53
C ASP A 164 -3.50 -7.10 5.63
N LEU A 165 -4.21 -8.21 5.40
CA LEU A 165 -3.63 -9.39 4.76
C LEU A 165 -3.56 -9.23 3.25
N GLY A 166 -2.42 -9.55 2.67
CA GLY A 166 -2.20 -9.52 1.23
C GLY A 166 -0.80 -9.09 0.84
N VAL A 167 -0.64 -8.67 -0.42
CA VAL A 167 0.60 -8.15 -0.99
C VAL A 167 0.43 -6.69 -1.41
N SER A 168 1.47 -5.90 -1.22
CA SER A 168 1.46 -4.49 -1.61
C SER A 168 1.61 -4.30 -3.12
N SER A 169 1.10 -3.17 -3.64
CA SER A 169 1.33 -2.81 -5.04
C SER A 169 2.82 -2.74 -5.41
N MET A 170 3.68 -2.34 -4.47
CA MET A 170 5.13 -2.26 -4.69
C MET A 170 5.74 -3.66 -4.85
N GLN A 171 5.27 -4.63 -4.09
CA GLN A 171 5.67 -6.03 -4.25
C GLN A 171 5.20 -6.60 -5.58
N ILE A 172 3.94 -6.31 -5.98
CA ILE A 172 3.38 -6.75 -7.28
C ILE A 172 4.15 -6.13 -8.46
N ASP A 173 4.50 -4.85 -8.37
CA ASP A 173 5.15 -4.13 -9.47
C ASP A 173 6.68 -4.38 -9.56
N ASN A 174 7.28 -5.01 -8.57
CA ASN A 174 8.70 -5.39 -8.58
C ASN A 174 8.88 -6.70 -9.35
N PRO A 175 9.47 -6.68 -10.57
CA PRO A 175 9.63 -7.91 -11.37
C PRO A 175 10.46 -8.99 -10.67
N LYS A 176 11.41 -8.60 -9.80
CA LYS A 176 12.27 -9.54 -9.07
C LYS A 176 11.53 -10.39 -8.05
N ARG A 177 10.31 -9.98 -7.65
CA ARG A 177 9.47 -10.68 -6.68
C ARG A 177 8.55 -11.72 -7.33
N GLY A 178 8.33 -11.64 -8.65
CA GLY A 178 7.53 -12.60 -9.41
C GLY A 178 6.02 -12.52 -9.22
N PHE A 179 5.49 -11.51 -8.52
CA PHE A 179 4.06 -11.37 -8.25
C PHE A 179 3.22 -10.92 -9.45
N SER A 180 3.86 -10.53 -10.57
CA SER A 180 3.15 -10.00 -11.74
C SER A 180 3.59 -10.67 -13.03
N PHE A 181 2.64 -10.99 -13.88
CA PHE A 181 2.88 -11.46 -15.25
C PHE A 181 3.15 -10.33 -16.27
N LYS A 182 3.10 -9.05 -15.82
CA LYS A 182 3.26 -7.89 -16.70
C LYS A 182 4.70 -7.65 -17.13
N ALA A 183 5.65 -8.20 -16.42
CA ALA A 183 7.07 -8.11 -16.69
C ALA A 183 7.72 -9.48 -16.44
N ASP A 184 8.78 -9.78 -17.20
CA ASP A 184 9.59 -10.97 -16.97
C ASP A 184 10.30 -10.90 -15.62
N GLY A 185 10.30 -12.03 -14.91
CA GLY A 185 10.94 -12.16 -13.61
C GLY A 185 10.93 -13.59 -13.12
N PRO A 186 11.64 -13.92 -12.02
CA PRO A 186 11.62 -15.23 -11.41
C PRO A 186 10.22 -15.52 -10.84
N LEU A 187 9.79 -16.77 -10.91
CA LEU A 187 8.57 -17.23 -10.24
C LEU A 187 8.90 -17.51 -8.77
N ASP A 188 9.10 -16.45 -7.99
CA ASP A 188 9.48 -16.56 -6.57
C ASP A 188 8.27 -16.56 -5.64
N LEU A 189 7.49 -15.49 -5.62
CA LEU A 189 6.29 -15.25 -4.81
C LEU A 189 6.52 -15.24 -3.28
N ARG A 190 7.76 -15.31 -2.81
CA ARG A 190 8.05 -15.21 -1.38
C ARG A 190 8.02 -13.75 -0.90
N LEU A 191 7.35 -13.49 0.19
CA LEU A 191 7.46 -12.20 0.90
C LEU A 191 8.83 -12.09 1.57
N ASN A 192 9.30 -13.18 2.19
CA ASN A 192 10.66 -13.30 2.68
C ASN A 192 11.49 -14.15 1.70
N GLN A 193 12.33 -13.50 0.88
CA GLN A 193 13.16 -14.20 -0.10
C GLN A 193 14.38 -14.92 0.52
N GLU A 194 14.66 -14.68 1.80
CA GLU A 194 15.75 -15.33 2.53
C GLU A 194 15.36 -16.67 3.15
N ALA A 195 14.05 -17.01 3.15
CA ALA A 195 13.54 -18.22 3.77
C ALA A 195 12.52 -18.94 2.91
N GLY A 196 12.46 -20.27 3.10
CA GLY A 196 11.55 -21.14 2.37
C GLY A 196 11.98 -21.39 0.92
N ILE A 197 11.11 -22.08 0.16
CA ILE A 197 11.32 -22.40 -1.25
C ILE A 197 10.50 -21.46 -2.14
N SER A 198 11.00 -21.13 -3.32
CA SER A 198 10.28 -20.34 -4.31
C SER A 198 9.06 -21.09 -4.87
N ALA A 199 8.13 -20.34 -5.47
CA ALA A 199 7.01 -20.98 -6.15
C ALA A 199 7.47 -21.86 -7.33
N ALA A 200 8.56 -21.49 -8.02
CA ALA A 200 9.16 -22.33 -9.05
C ALA A 200 9.60 -23.67 -8.48
N GLU A 201 10.41 -23.68 -7.43
CA GLU A 201 10.86 -24.91 -6.75
C GLU A 201 9.69 -25.73 -6.18
N ARG A 202 8.68 -25.04 -5.64
CA ARG A 202 7.47 -25.75 -5.14
C ARG A 202 6.74 -26.45 -6.27
N LEU A 203 6.59 -25.82 -7.44
CA LEU A 203 5.91 -26.40 -8.60
C LEU A 203 6.67 -27.57 -9.22
N GLU A 204 8.00 -27.65 -9.12
CA GLU A 204 8.80 -28.79 -9.58
C GLU A 204 8.52 -30.06 -8.78
N HIS A 205 8.11 -29.95 -7.53
CA HIS A 205 7.97 -31.06 -6.59
C HIS A 205 6.54 -31.33 -6.12
N ILE A 206 5.59 -30.43 -6.41
CA ILE A 206 4.20 -30.58 -5.98
C ILE A 206 3.49 -31.67 -6.79
N THR A 207 2.71 -32.51 -6.11
CA THR A 207 1.86 -33.46 -6.79
C THR A 207 0.60 -32.79 -7.34
N ARG A 208 -0.02 -33.42 -8.36
CA ARG A 208 -1.30 -32.96 -8.91
C ARG A 208 -2.38 -32.80 -7.84
N ASP A 209 -2.48 -33.74 -6.91
CA ASP A 209 -3.50 -33.73 -5.87
C ASP A 209 -3.25 -32.61 -4.84
N GLU A 210 -2.00 -32.35 -4.50
CA GLU A 210 -1.64 -31.21 -3.64
C GLU A 210 -1.95 -29.88 -4.32
N LEU A 211 -1.61 -29.74 -5.60
CA LEU A 211 -1.91 -28.55 -6.38
C LEU A 211 -3.42 -28.31 -6.47
N ALA A 212 -4.20 -29.35 -6.73
CA ALA A 212 -5.66 -29.28 -6.77
C ALA A 212 -6.26 -28.86 -5.42
N LYS A 213 -5.72 -29.34 -4.30
CA LYS A 213 -6.14 -28.95 -2.95
C LYS A 213 -5.82 -27.47 -2.65
N LEU A 214 -4.67 -26.98 -3.08
CA LEU A 214 -4.30 -25.56 -2.90
C LEU A 214 -5.28 -24.62 -3.60
N TYR A 215 -5.83 -25.03 -4.74
CA TYR A 215 -6.78 -24.20 -5.49
C TYR A 215 -8.26 -24.43 -5.10
N GLY A 216 -8.55 -25.29 -4.13
CA GLY A 216 -9.84 -25.26 -3.40
C GLY A 216 -11.05 -25.83 -4.11
N GLY A 217 -10.92 -26.74 -5.10
CA GLY A 217 -12.12 -27.41 -5.59
C GLY A 217 -12.10 -28.02 -6.99
N ILE A 218 -13.16 -28.69 -7.33
CA ILE A 218 -13.34 -29.57 -8.47
C ILE A 218 -13.12 -28.92 -9.85
N HIS A 219 -13.39 -27.63 -10.00
CA HIS A 219 -13.12 -26.87 -11.23
C HIS A 219 -11.64 -26.57 -11.48
N VAL A 220 -10.80 -26.76 -10.49
CA VAL A 220 -9.37 -26.46 -10.54
C VAL A 220 -8.54 -27.69 -10.92
N VAL A 221 -9.13 -28.89 -10.93
CA VAL A 221 -8.42 -30.08 -11.37
C VAL A 221 -7.98 -29.95 -12.84
N SER A 222 -8.82 -29.38 -13.70
CA SER A 222 -8.47 -29.12 -15.10
C SER A 222 -7.38 -28.04 -15.26
N LEU A 223 -7.32 -27.06 -14.34
CA LEU A 223 -6.26 -26.06 -14.31
C LEU A 223 -4.96 -26.64 -13.75
N ALA A 224 -5.03 -27.48 -12.72
CA ALA A 224 -3.90 -28.24 -12.19
C ALA A 224 -3.31 -29.18 -13.26
N ASP A 225 -4.15 -29.87 -14.04
CA ASP A 225 -3.74 -30.67 -15.19
C ASP A 225 -3.02 -29.80 -16.23
N LEU A 226 -3.59 -28.64 -16.57
CA LEU A 226 -3.02 -27.73 -17.55
C LEU A 226 -1.65 -27.18 -17.10
N ILE A 227 -1.48 -26.92 -15.80
CA ILE A 227 -0.21 -26.47 -15.22
C ILE A 227 0.81 -27.61 -15.23
N CYS A 228 0.41 -28.82 -14.77
CA CYS A 228 1.28 -29.99 -14.75
C CYS A 228 1.70 -30.44 -16.16
N ASP A 229 0.80 -30.37 -17.14
CA ASP A 229 1.07 -30.77 -18.52
C ASP A 229 1.88 -29.73 -19.30
N ARG A 230 1.93 -28.49 -18.85
CA ARG A 230 2.56 -27.36 -19.54
C ARG A 230 3.67 -26.67 -18.76
N LEU A 231 4.35 -27.38 -17.89
CA LEU A 231 5.51 -26.88 -17.11
C LEU A 231 6.70 -26.33 -17.96
N GLY A 232 6.41 -25.82 -19.15
CA GLY A 232 7.32 -25.01 -19.94
C GLY A 232 6.81 -23.61 -20.24
N LYS A 233 5.60 -23.23 -19.80
CA LYS A 233 5.05 -21.88 -20.04
C LYS A 233 4.33 -21.40 -18.79
N LEU A 234 4.92 -20.41 -18.15
CA LEU A 234 4.42 -19.69 -16.98
C LEU A 234 2.93 -19.36 -17.07
N LEU A 235 2.16 -19.86 -16.12
CA LEU A 235 0.85 -19.32 -15.78
C LEU A 235 0.90 -18.68 -14.41
N THR A 236 0.79 -17.36 -14.34
CA THR A 236 0.57 -16.64 -13.10
C THR A 236 -0.92 -16.68 -12.80
N VAL A 237 -1.31 -17.42 -11.76
CA VAL A 237 -2.69 -17.47 -11.27
C VAL A 237 -2.82 -16.44 -10.14
N TRP A 238 -3.75 -15.52 -10.29
CA TRP A 238 -4.14 -14.58 -9.26
C TRP A 238 -5.13 -15.24 -8.30
N LEU A 239 -4.80 -15.25 -7.01
CA LEU A 239 -5.78 -15.40 -5.95
C LEU A 239 -6.20 -13.98 -5.51
N VAL A 240 -7.45 -13.66 -5.70
CA VAL A 240 -8.13 -12.53 -5.09
C VAL A 240 -8.79 -13.00 -3.82
#